data_88cc41a309e39dd95fe0b73821fed0e0
#
_entry.id   88cc41a309e39dd95fe0b73821fed0e0
#
_cell.length_a   1.000
_cell.length_b   1.000
_cell.length_c   1.000
_cell.angle_alpha   90.00
_cell.angle_beta   90.00
_cell.angle_gamma   90.00
#
_symmetry.space_group_name_H-M   'P 1'
#
loop_
_entity.id
_entity.type
_entity.pdbx_description
1 polymer ?
#
loop_
_entity_poly.entity_id
_entity_poly.type
_entity_poly.pdbx_seq_one_letter_code
_entity_poly.pdbx_strand_id
1 'polypeptide(L)'
;VVTETSWLKIGAVSSSGIEVSVLANADGVDRTGKIELRGKGIKDKTVHVLQSKLSDSEPFYSKFAFDISNVTTSTVDVEITPVDPAAYYYTTIVSKKEYDARGKAGIVEALIQYVEQIVSMAGSGFDPRVLLTQGYYNSASDVDASMDLDDNSEYYVVAFDMDFDESGNVITSGKAEFC
;
A
#
# COMPACT_ATOMS: atom_id res chain seq x y z
N VAL A 1 21.37 -25.96 -5.43
CA VAL A 1 20.27 -25.41 -4.64
C VAL A 1 19.14 -26.42 -4.65
N VAL A 2 18.60 -26.74 -3.50
CA VAL A 2 17.52 -27.72 -3.35
C VAL A 2 16.49 -27.22 -2.33
N THR A 3 15.24 -27.66 -2.49
CA THR A 3 14.18 -27.52 -1.50
C THR A 3 13.37 -28.80 -1.44
N GLU A 4 13.00 -29.23 -0.26
CA GLU A 4 12.07 -30.33 -0.02
C GLU A 4 10.64 -29.83 0.20
N THR A 5 10.45 -28.50 0.15
CA THR A 5 9.19 -27.85 0.43
C THR A 5 8.34 -27.78 -0.85
N SER A 6 7.23 -28.48 -0.90
CA SER A 6 6.38 -28.66 -2.11
C SER A 6 5.82 -27.35 -2.69
N TRP A 7 5.63 -26.35 -1.85
CA TRP A 7 5.11 -25.04 -2.26
C TRP A 7 6.18 -24.01 -2.66
N LEU A 8 7.49 -24.36 -2.50
CA LEU A 8 8.62 -23.58 -2.99
C LEU A 8 9.13 -24.20 -4.29
N LYS A 9 9.37 -23.37 -5.29
CA LYS A 9 9.99 -23.77 -6.56
C LYS A 9 11.25 -22.95 -6.79
N ILE A 10 12.35 -23.64 -7.07
CA ILE A 10 13.61 -23.02 -7.45
C ILE A 10 13.57 -22.83 -8.96
N GLY A 11 13.72 -21.59 -9.42
CA GLY A 11 13.86 -21.21 -10.81
C GLY A 11 15.33 -21.09 -11.24
N ALA A 12 15.65 -20.05 -11.98
CA ALA A 12 17.00 -19.83 -12.47
C ALA A 12 17.99 -19.54 -11.33
N VAL A 13 19.17 -20.16 -11.43
CA VAL A 13 20.31 -19.91 -10.52
C VAL A 13 21.42 -19.23 -11.30
N SER A 14 21.87 -18.07 -10.85
CA SER A 14 22.91 -17.27 -11.50
C SER A 14 23.97 -16.81 -10.48
N SER A 15 24.99 -16.12 -10.96
CA SER A 15 26.00 -15.50 -10.09
C SER A 15 25.45 -14.33 -9.28
N SER A 16 24.33 -13.74 -9.70
CA SER A 16 23.68 -12.59 -9.05
C SER A 16 22.54 -12.98 -8.13
N GLY A 17 22.02 -14.22 -8.22
CA GLY A 17 20.91 -14.63 -7.37
C GLY A 17 20.25 -15.94 -7.77
N ILE A 18 19.23 -16.27 -7.01
CA ILE A 18 18.39 -17.46 -7.20
C ILE A 18 16.95 -16.98 -7.32
N GLU A 19 16.31 -17.38 -8.40
CA GLU A 19 14.87 -17.15 -8.56
C GLU A 19 14.10 -18.17 -7.73
N VAL A 20 13.17 -17.69 -6.91
CA VAL A 20 12.29 -18.53 -6.10
C VAL A 20 10.85 -18.10 -6.33
N SER A 21 9.99 -19.04 -6.69
CA SER A 21 8.55 -18.84 -6.73
C SER A 21 7.85 -19.64 -5.64
N VAL A 22 6.74 -19.10 -5.15
CA VAL A 22 5.95 -19.72 -4.08
C VAL A 22 4.51 -19.94 -4.55
N LEU A 23 3.94 -21.09 -4.20
CA LEU A 23 2.51 -21.33 -4.42
C LEU A 23 1.69 -20.59 -3.36
N ALA A 24 0.48 -20.17 -3.71
CA ALA A 24 -0.43 -19.54 -2.76
C ALA A 24 -0.64 -20.41 -1.52
N ASN A 25 -0.68 -19.77 -0.34
CA ASN A 25 -0.94 -20.48 0.91
C ASN A 25 -2.43 -20.50 1.23
N ALA A 26 -3.11 -21.55 0.78
CA ALA A 26 -4.54 -21.75 1.01
C ALA A 26 -4.86 -22.48 2.33
N ASP A 27 -3.84 -22.85 3.13
CA ASP A 27 -4.01 -23.77 4.27
C ASP A 27 -4.52 -23.09 5.55
N GLY A 28 -4.78 -21.78 5.51
CA GLY A 28 -5.32 -21.02 6.67
C GLY A 28 -4.35 -20.85 7.86
N VAL A 29 -3.09 -21.30 7.72
CA VAL A 29 -2.03 -21.18 8.73
C VAL A 29 -0.72 -20.70 8.10
N ASP A 30 0.10 -20.00 8.88
CA ASP A 30 1.45 -19.63 8.45
C ASP A 30 2.29 -20.88 8.21
N ARG A 31 3.12 -20.85 7.17
CA ARG A 31 4.01 -21.98 6.86
C ARG A 31 5.44 -21.54 6.61
N THR A 32 6.37 -22.42 6.99
CA THR A 32 7.81 -22.18 6.81
C THR A 32 8.40 -23.23 5.88
N GLY A 33 9.18 -22.80 4.91
CA GLY A 33 9.95 -23.65 4.02
C GLY A 33 11.43 -23.41 4.15
N LYS A 34 12.23 -24.31 3.56
CA LYS A 34 13.70 -24.24 3.57
C LYS A 34 14.23 -24.35 2.16
N ILE A 35 15.26 -23.54 1.88
CA ILE A 35 16.09 -23.65 0.68
C ILE A 35 17.51 -23.92 1.14
N GLU A 36 18.11 -25.01 0.68
CA GLU A 36 19.49 -25.35 0.99
C GLU A 36 20.40 -24.96 -0.18
N LEU A 37 21.41 -24.16 0.14
CA LEU A 37 22.45 -23.73 -0.79
C LEU A 37 23.69 -24.59 -0.55
N ARG A 38 24.02 -25.45 -1.49
CA ARG A 38 25.18 -26.33 -1.45
C ARG A 38 26.06 -26.09 -2.67
N GLY A 39 27.36 -26.14 -2.49
CA GLY A 39 28.31 -25.97 -3.58
C GLY A 39 29.71 -26.47 -3.23
N LYS A 40 30.47 -26.85 -4.26
CA LYS A 40 31.86 -27.32 -4.06
C LYS A 40 32.71 -26.16 -3.53
N GLY A 41 33.32 -26.38 -2.36
CA GLY A 41 34.22 -25.38 -1.74
C GLY A 41 33.53 -24.28 -0.95
N ILE A 42 32.22 -24.35 -0.75
CA ILE A 42 31.47 -23.41 0.11
C ILE A 42 30.79 -24.19 1.24
N LYS A 43 30.61 -23.50 2.37
CA LYS A 43 29.84 -24.05 3.49
C LYS A 43 28.36 -24.00 3.14
N ASP A 44 27.66 -25.09 3.35
CA ASP A 44 26.21 -25.17 3.18
C ASP A 44 25.49 -24.07 3.98
N LYS A 45 24.50 -23.46 3.34
CA LYS A 45 23.64 -22.44 3.97
C LYS A 45 22.18 -22.82 3.80
N THR A 46 21.39 -22.51 4.82
CA THR A 46 19.93 -22.66 4.77
C THR A 46 19.28 -21.30 4.79
N VAL A 47 18.34 -21.09 3.87
CA VAL A 47 17.45 -19.93 3.84
C VAL A 47 16.07 -20.41 4.28
N HIS A 48 15.51 -19.79 5.29
CA HIS A 48 14.15 -20.03 5.73
C HIS A 48 13.22 -19.06 5.02
N VAL A 49 12.12 -19.58 4.47
CA VAL A 49 11.08 -18.81 3.82
C VAL A 49 9.81 -18.94 4.64
N LEU A 50 9.35 -17.84 5.20
CA LEU A 50 8.07 -17.78 5.91
C LEU A 50 7.01 -17.27 4.92
N GLN A 51 5.89 -17.98 4.81
CA GLN A 51 4.72 -17.52 4.08
C GLN A 51 3.53 -17.49 5.04
N SER A 52 2.99 -16.30 5.24
CA SER A 52 1.79 -16.14 6.05
C SER A 52 0.60 -16.84 5.40
N LYS A 53 -0.36 -17.28 6.24
CA LYS A 53 -1.65 -17.76 5.75
C LYS A 53 -2.27 -16.72 4.82
N LEU A 54 -2.99 -17.17 3.80
CA LEU A 54 -3.98 -16.29 3.19
C LEU A 54 -4.95 -15.94 4.34
N SER A 55 -4.91 -14.69 4.80
CA SER A 55 -6.07 -14.17 5.51
C SER A 55 -7.25 -14.22 4.51
N ASP A 56 -8.47 -14.24 4.99
CA ASP A 56 -9.69 -14.14 4.15
C ASP A 56 -9.73 -12.83 3.33
N SER A 57 -8.70 -12.02 3.44
CA SER A 57 -8.41 -10.89 2.58
C SER A 57 -7.73 -11.41 1.31
N GLU A 58 -8.31 -11.12 0.17
CA GLU A 58 -7.70 -11.18 -1.17
C GLU A 58 -6.19 -10.86 -1.12
N PRO A 59 -5.33 -11.53 -1.93
CA PRO A 59 -3.93 -11.15 -2.00
C PRO A 59 -3.85 -9.65 -2.24
N PHE A 60 -3.18 -8.95 -1.32
CA PHE A 60 -2.98 -7.51 -1.44
C PHE A 60 -2.04 -7.27 -2.62
N TYR A 61 -2.62 -7.06 -3.77
CA TYR A 61 -1.90 -6.45 -4.90
C TYR A 61 -1.86 -4.95 -4.61
N SER A 62 -0.66 -4.37 -4.60
CA SER A 62 -0.53 -2.92 -4.57
C SER A 62 -1.41 -2.31 -5.66
N LYS A 63 -2.32 -1.44 -5.27
CA LYS A 63 -3.22 -0.75 -6.19
C LYS A 63 -2.61 0.57 -6.68
N PHE A 64 -1.54 1.02 -6.03
CA PHE A 64 -0.91 2.31 -6.26
C PHE A 64 0.60 2.17 -6.37
N ALA A 65 1.20 2.84 -7.35
CA ALA A 65 2.63 3.11 -7.38
C ALA A 65 2.84 4.56 -6.92
N PHE A 66 3.79 4.75 -5.99
CA PHE A 66 4.16 6.06 -5.46
C PHE A 66 5.54 6.47 -5.97
N ASP A 67 5.68 7.72 -6.38
CA ASP A 67 6.97 8.37 -6.60
C ASP A 67 7.05 9.62 -5.72
N ILE A 68 8.07 9.67 -4.88
CA ILE A 68 8.32 10.76 -3.93
C ILE A 68 9.60 11.46 -4.35
N SER A 69 9.49 12.73 -4.69
CA SER A 69 10.62 13.51 -5.21
C SER A 69 10.67 14.93 -4.61
N ASN A 70 11.71 15.69 -4.94
CA ASN A 70 11.90 17.09 -4.56
C ASN A 70 11.64 17.38 -3.06
N VAL A 71 12.05 16.45 -2.19
CA VAL A 71 11.88 16.58 -0.74
C VAL A 71 12.74 17.74 -0.22
N THR A 72 12.10 18.73 0.42
CA THR A 72 12.74 19.86 1.09
C THR A 72 12.42 19.83 2.59
N THR A 73 12.70 20.90 3.30
CA THR A 73 12.35 21.03 4.73
C THR A 73 10.85 21.18 4.97
N SER A 74 10.08 21.64 3.97
CA SER A 74 8.67 21.99 4.14
C SER A 74 7.78 21.53 2.97
N THR A 75 8.37 20.96 1.92
CA THR A 75 7.61 20.51 0.72
C THR A 75 8.08 19.16 0.22
N VAL A 76 7.21 18.48 -0.48
CA VAL A 76 7.47 17.22 -1.17
C VAL A 76 6.60 17.12 -2.41
N ASP A 77 7.16 16.61 -3.50
CA ASP A 77 6.38 16.25 -4.67
C ASP A 77 5.98 14.78 -4.58
N VAL A 78 4.69 14.53 -4.75
CA VAL A 78 4.09 13.20 -4.69
C VAL A 78 3.40 12.89 -6.00
N GLU A 79 3.78 11.77 -6.61
CA GLU A 79 3.07 11.22 -7.75
C GLU A 79 2.46 9.87 -7.37
N ILE A 80 1.21 9.64 -7.78
CA ILE A 80 0.50 8.40 -7.53
C ILE A 80 -0.08 7.89 -8.83
N THR A 81 0.27 6.66 -9.20
CA THR A 81 -0.27 5.97 -10.37
C THR A 81 -1.10 4.79 -9.90
N PRO A 82 -2.44 4.82 -10.02
CA PRO A 82 -3.28 3.68 -9.71
C PRO A 82 -3.17 2.60 -10.80
N VAL A 83 -3.32 1.34 -10.40
CA VAL A 83 -3.37 0.20 -11.35
C VAL A 83 -4.59 0.29 -12.25
N ASP A 84 -5.72 0.73 -11.71
CA ASP A 84 -6.93 1.03 -12.49
C ASP A 84 -7.12 2.54 -12.58
N PRO A 85 -6.85 3.16 -13.76
CA PRO A 85 -6.96 4.61 -13.91
C PRO A 85 -8.42 5.11 -13.90
N ALA A 86 -9.42 4.22 -13.97
CA ALA A 86 -10.83 4.58 -13.89
C ALA A 86 -11.37 4.58 -12.45
N ALA A 87 -10.66 3.92 -11.52
CA ALA A 87 -11.07 3.86 -10.13
C ALA A 87 -10.87 5.19 -9.41
N TYR A 88 -11.80 5.51 -8.51
CA TYR A 88 -11.65 6.61 -7.57
C TYR A 88 -10.87 6.15 -6.34
N TYR A 89 -10.10 7.06 -5.78
CA TYR A 89 -9.36 6.83 -4.54
C TYR A 89 -9.19 8.11 -3.74
N TYR A 90 -9.01 7.94 -2.44
CA TYR A 90 -8.65 9.03 -1.54
C TYR A 90 -7.15 9.00 -1.28
N THR A 91 -6.51 10.16 -1.32
CA THR A 91 -5.09 10.32 -1.00
C THR A 91 -4.87 11.54 -0.12
N THR A 92 -3.90 11.42 0.78
CA THR A 92 -3.47 12.51 1.65
C THR A 92 -2.09 12.20 2.25
N ILE A 93 -1.53 13.18 2.97
CA ILE A 93 -0.32 13.00 3.77
C ILE A 93 -0.72 12.98 5.25
N VAL A 94 -0.14 12.06 6.02
CA VAL A 94 -0.32 11.96 7.47
C VAL A 94 1.02 11.99 8.18
N SER A 95 1.10 12.65 9.33
CA SER A 95 2.34 12.67 10.09
C SER A 95 2.66 11.29 10.67
N LYS A 96 3.95 10.95 10.76
CA LYS A 96 4.39 9.73 11.44
C LYS A 96 3.89 9.68 12.89
N LYS A 97 3.81 10.82 13.56
CA LYS A 97 3.27 10.92 14.92
C LYS A 97 1.82 10.42 15.00
N GLU A 98 0.99 10.80 14.03
CA GLU A 98 -0.39 10.35 13.97
C GLU A 98 -0.48 8.88 13.60
N TYR A 99 0.35 8.43 12.66
CA TYR A 99 0.46 7.03 12.28
C TYR A 99 0.86 6.14 13.47
N ASP A 100 1.86 6.53 14.24
CA ASP A 100 2.33 5.78 15.42
C ASP A 100 1.26 5.74 16.52
N ALA A 101 0.44 6.78 16.63
CA ALA A 101 -0.63 6.86 17.62
C ALA A 101 -1.87 6.02 17.26
N ARG A 102 -2.24 5.94 15.98
CA ARG A 102 -3.49 5.31 15.52
C ARG A 102 -3.29 3.98 14.81
N GLY A 103 -2.11 3.73 14.23
CA GLY A 103 -1.85 2.62 13.32
C GLY A 103 -2.60 2.75 11.99
N LYS A 104 -2.28 1.87 11.04
CA LYS A 104 -2.89 1.89 9.69
C LYS A 104 -4.41 1.92 9.70
N ALA A 105 -5.03 1.00 10.44
CA ALA A 105 -6.49 0.89 10.49
C ALA A 105 -7.15 2.14 11.09
N GLY A 106 -6.60 2.68 12.18
CA GLY A 106 -7.14 3.87 12.82
C GLY A 106 -6.98 5.15 11.99
N ILE A 107 -5.93 5.23 11.15
CA ILE A 107 -5.78 6.32 10.17
C ILE A 107 -6.89 6.22 9.11
N VAL A 108 -7.06 5.05 8.49
CA VAL A 108 -8.08 4.84 7.45
C VAL A 108 -9.48 5.14 7.97
N GLU A 109 -9.82 4.64 9.16
CA GLU A 109 -11.10 4.91 9.80
C GLU A 109 -11.34 6.42 10.02
N ALA A 110 -10.31 7.13 10.51
CA ALA A 110 -10.40 8.58 10.72
C ALA A 110 -10.58 9.35 9.41
N LEU A 111 -9.91 8.94 8.34
CA LEU A 111 -10.05 9.58 7.03
C LEU A 111 -11.43 9.32 6.41
N ILE A 112 -11.97 8.11 6.55
CA ILE A 112 -13.33 7.78 6.11
C ILE A 112 -14.34 8.68 6.86
N GLN A 113 -14.25 8.73 8.19
CA GLN A 113 -15.13 9.57 9.03
C GLN A 113 -15.02 11.06 8.64
N TYR A 114 -13.83 11.53 8.34
CA TYR A 114 -13.62 12.91 7.89
C TYR A 114 -14.35 13.20 6.56
N VAL A 115 -14.22 12.31 5.58
CA VAL A 115 -14.93 12.44 4.30
C VAL A 115 -16.43 12.38 4.48
N GLU A 116 -16.95 11.43 5.26
CA GLU A 116 -18.39 11.32 5.60
C GLU A 116 -18.92 12.59 6.27
N GLN A 117 -18.14 13.18 7.16
CA GLN A 117 -18.49 14.44 7.81
C GLN A 117 -18.62 15.58 6.81
N ILE A 118 -17.66 15.72 5.86
CA ILE A 118 -17.74 16.74 4.82
C ILE A 118 -19.00 16.56 3.96
N VAL A 119 -19.25 15.33 3.50
CA VAL A 119 -20.43 14.99 2.70
C VAL A 119 -21.73 15.34 3.45
N SER A 120 -21.81 14.99 4.74
CA SER A 120 -22.99 15.28 5.54
C SER A 120 -23.26 16.79 5.72
N MET A 121 -22.21 17.60 5.74
CA MET A 121 -22.34 19.07 5.91
C MET A 121 -22.58 19.80 4.58
N ALA A 122 -22.21 19.22 3.46
CA ALA A 122 -22.27 19.89 2.15
C ALA A 122 -23.70 20.05 1.58
N GLY A 123 -24.66 19.26 2.08
CA GLY A 123 -26.06 19.37 1.68
C GLY A 123 -26.40 18.73 0.33
N SER A 124 -27.68 18.86 -0.06
CA SER A 124 -28.19 18.26 -1.30
C SER A 124 -27.62 18.95 -2.55
N GLY A 125 -27.11 18.16 -3.48
CA GLY A 125 -26.53 18.63 -4.75
C GLY A 125 -25.00 18.68 -4.77
N PHE A 126 -24.33 18.34 -3.67
CA PHE A 126 -22.89 18.16 -3.62
C PHE A 126 -22.52 16.79 -4.23
N ASP A 127 -21.61 16.79 -5.21
CA ASP A 127 -21.02 15.54 -5.70
C ASP A 127 -19.81 15.17 -4.82
N PRO A 128 -19.91 14.12 -3.98
CA PRO A 128 -18.82 13.79 -3.06
C PRO A 128 -17.55 13.30 -3.77
N ARG A 129 -17.64 12.91 -5.06
CA ARG A 129 -16.46 12.49 -5.84
C ARG A 129 -15.46 13.61 -6.08
N VAL A 130 -15.84 14.86 -5.89
CA VAL A 130 -14.90 16.00 -5.94
C VAL A 130 -13.84 15.95 -4.81
N LEU A 131 -14.08 15.17 -3.76
CA LEU A 131 -13.13 14.92 -2.69
C LEU A 131 -12.13 13.80 -3.02
N LEU A 132 -12.31 13.12 -4.14
CA LEU A 132 -11.53 11.96 -4.55
C LEU A 132 -10.67 12.28 -5.75
N THR A 133 -9.63 11.50 -5.93
CA THR A 133 -8.78 11.51 -7.12
C THR A 133 -9.19 10.37 -8.04
N GLN A 134 -9.08 10.59 -9.34
CA GLN A 134 -9.23 9.56 -10.37
C GLN A 134 -8.04 9.60 -11.32
N GLY A 135 -7.46 8.44 -11.62
CA GLY A 135 -6.30 8.35 -12.51
C GLY A 135 -5.00 8.84 -11.85
N TYR A 136 -4.07 9.30 -12.66
CA TYR A 136 -2.76 9.78 -12.21
C TYR A 136 -2.90 11.07 -11.38
N TYR A 137 -2.23 11.10 -10.24
CA TYR A 137 -2.11 12.26 -9.36
C TYR A 137 -0.69 12.80 -9.33
N ASN A 138 -0.53 14.12 -9.35
CA ASN A 138 0.74 14.81 -9.20
C ASN A 138 0.54 16.07 -8.35
N SER A 139 1.10 16.11 -7.15
CA SER A 139 0.96 17.23 -6.21
C SER A 139 1.57 18.53 -6.74
N ALA A 140 2.60 18.47 -7.58
CA ALA A 140 3.22 19.67 -8.16
C ALA A 140 2.30 20.41 -9.14
N SER A 141 1.27 19.74 -9.69
CA SER A 141 0.25 20.32 -10.56
C SER A 141 -1.03 20.69 -9.83
N ASP A 142 -1.18 20.32 -8.58
CA ASP A 142 -2.34 20.60 -7.75
C ASP A 142 -2.07 21.87 -6.91
N VAL A 143 -2.70 22.98 -7.27
CA VAL A 143 -2.53 24.29 -6.59
C VAL A 143 -3.04 24.27 -5.14
N ASP A 144 -3.90 23.30 -4.78
CA ASP A 144 -4.44 23.14 -3.44
C ASP A 144 -3.60 22.15 -2.57
N ALA A 145 -2.61 21.48 -3.18
CA ALA A 145 -1.75 20.50 -2.51
C ALA A 145 -0.56 21.10 -1.74
N SER A 146 -0.50 22.42 -1.58
CA SER A 146 0.53 23.06 -0.73
C SER A 146 0.29 22.70 0.73
N MET A 147 0.83 21.55 1.13
CA MET A 147 0.85 21.17 2.53
C MET A 147 2.05 21.84 3.19
N ASP A 148 1.80 22.70 4.18
CA ASP A 148 2.82 23.17 5.08
C ASP A 148 3.26 21.99 5.96
N LEU A 149 4.35 21.33 5.56
CA LEU A 149 4.95 20.26 6.33
C LEU A 149 5.85 20.88 7.42
N ASP A 150 5.77 20.33 8.63
CA ASP A 150 6.65 20.75 9.72
C ASP A 150 8.09 20.33 9.44
N ASP A 151 9.04 21.22 9.67
CA ASP A 151 10.47 20.95 9.54
C ASP A 151 10.91 19.76 10.41
N ASN A 152 11.78 18.90 9.87
CA ASN A 152 12.32 17.73 10.56
C ASN A 152 11.29 16.71 11.05
N SER A 153 10.14 16.66 10.43
CA SER A 153 9.08 15.70 10.71
C SER A 153 9.01 14.62 9.64
N GLU A 154 8.59 13.42 10.04
CA GLU A 154 8.38 12.29 9.12
C GLU A 154 6.89 12.20 8.78
N TYR A 155 6.61 11.89 7.52
CA TYR A 155 5.26 11.78 6.99
C TYR A 155 5.10 10.50 6.16
N TYR A 156 3.87 10.07 6.00
CA TYR A 156 3.47 9.02 5.07
C TYR A 156 2.47 9.58 4.06
N VAL A 157 2.66 9.24 2.80
CA VAL A 157 1.63 9.38 1.77
C VAL A 157 0.70 8.18 1.89
N VAL A 158 -0.59 8.44 1.93
CA VAL A 158 -1.63 7.42 2.08
C VAL A 158 -2.51 7.43 0.84
N ALA A 159 -2.78 6.26 0.26
CA ALA A 159 -3.78 6.11 -0.79
C ALA A 159 -4.61 4.84 -0.57
N PHE A 160 -5.90 4.91 -0.78
CA PHE A 160 -6.80 3.76 -0.73
C PHE A 160 -8.05 3.97 -1.59
N ASP A 161 -8.59 2.86 -2.10
CA ASP A 161 -9.82 2.91 -2.89
C ASP A 161 -10.97 3.49 -2.08
N MET A 162 -11.66 4.44 -2.68
CA MET A 162 -12.86 5.06 -2.13
C MET A 162 -13.77 5.51 -3.27
N ASP A 163 -15.05 5.28 -3.12
CA ASP A 163 -16.10 5.80 -4.00
C ASP A 163 -17.37 6.01 -3.16
N PHE A 164 -18.45 6.41 -3.79
CA PHE A 164 -19.75 6.64 -3.17
C PHE A 164 -20.84 5.89 -3.92
N ASP A 165 -21.78 5.33 -3.15
CA ASP A 165 -23.00 4.74 -3.71
C ASP A 165 -24.01 5.85 -4.15
N GLU A 166 -25.12 5.41 -4.74
CA GLU A 166 -26.19 6.33 -5.20
C GLU A 166 -26.82 7.14 -4.07
N SER A 167 -26.65 6.71 -2.83
CA SER A 167 -27.16 7.39 -1.62
C SER A 167 -26.11 8.32 -0.99
N GLY A 168 -24.88 8.37 -1.52
CA GLY A 168 -23.79 9.17 -1.01
C GLY A 168 -23.02 8.53 0.14
N ASN A 169 -23.22 7.23 0.41
CA ASN A 169 -22.43 6.53 1.41
C ASN A 169 -21.07 6.11 0.85
N VAL A 170 -20.04 6.16 1.68
CA VAL A 170 -18.69 5.72 1.31
C VAL A 170 -18.65 4.23 1.01
N ILE A 171 -18.05 3.88 -0.13
CA ILE A 171 -17.68 2.51 -0.51
C ILE A 171 -16.16 2.42 -0.53
N THR A 172 -15.59 1.51 0.25
CA THR A 172 -14.14 1.27 0.28
C THR A 172 -13.83 -0.14 0.75
N SER A 173 -12.70 -0.70 0.32
CA SER A 173 -12.18 -1.94 0.91
C SER A 173 -11.48 -1.70 2.25
N GLY A 174 -11.20 -0.45 2.61
CA GLY A 174 -10.44 -0.07 3.79
C GLY A 174 -8.96 -0.48 3.74
N LYS A 175 -8.47 -0.95 2.59
CA LYS A 175 -7.08 -1.39 2.40
C LYS A 175 -6.26 -0.23 1.87
N ALA A 176 -5.57 0.48 2.78
CA ALA A 176 -4.71 1.60 2.43
C ALA A 176 -3.25 1.18 2.26
N GLU A 177 -2.59 1.83 1.31
CA GLU A 177 -1.16 1.79 1.10
C GLU A 177 -0.52 3.05 1.68
N PHE A 178 0.67 2.89 2.25
CA PHE A 178 1.43 3.94 2.91
C PHE A 178 2.87 3.90 2.35
N CYS A 179 3.33 5.02 1.87
CA CYS A 179 4.69 5.21 1.37
C CYS A 179 5.46 6.21 2.25
#